data_0777065a177c0be8d922e4bb938f308a
#
_entry.id   0777065a177c0be8d922e4bb938f308a
#
_cell.length_a   1.000
_cell.length_b   1.000
_cell.length_c   1.000
_cell.angle_alpha   90.00
_cell.angle_beta   90.00
_cell.angle_gamma   90.00
#
_symmetry.space_group_name_H-M   'P 1'
#
loop_
_entity.id
_entity.type
_entity.pdbx_description
1 polymer ?
#
loop_
_entity_poly.entity_id
_entity_poly.type
_entity_poly.pdbx_seq_one_letter_code
_entity_poly.pdbx_strand_id
1 'polypeptide(L)'
;MSKIGILGTGTWGIALGRILANADHEVTMWSAIDEEIDVLSTTYIHPNLSGVRLPRQIKFTKSKTEVCANQDVLIFAVPSVYIRSTANMMSDYIHDDQIIVDVSKGIETDTLLTMSEVIRDELQKDGAHQNIKVVALSGPTHAEEVALDMPTLIVSACTDL
;
A
#
# COMPACT_ATOMS: atom_id res chain seq x y z
N MET A 1 4.60 17.74 -0.53
CA MET A 1 3.48 17.08 0.18
C MET A 1 2.68 16.35 -0.88
N SER A 2 2.54 15.03 -0.77
CA SER A 2 1.79 14.20 -1.72
C SER A 2 0.65 13.51 -0.99
N LYS A 3 -0.40 13.13 -1.73
CA LYS A 3 -1.51 12.33 -1.23
C LYS A 3 -1.21 10.86 -1.50
N ILE A 4 -1.23 10.05 -0.48
CA ILE A 4 -0.82 8.64 -0.55
C ILE A 4 -1.93 7.75 0.01
N GLY A 5 -2.44 6.87 -0.85
CA GLY A 5 -3.32 5.80 -0.45
C GLY A 5 -2.52 4.54 -0.11
N ILE A 6 -2.88 3.83 0.94
CA ILE A 6 -2.27 2.54 1.31
C ILE A 6 -3.34 1.48 1.44
N LEU A 7 -3.25 0.44 0.62
CA LEU A 7 -4.10 -0.73 0.65
C LEU A 7 -3.48 -1.79 1.55
N GLY A 8 -4.00 -1.92 2.75
CA GLY A 8 -3.54 -2.84 3.78
C GLY A 8 -3.04 -2.15 5.04
N THR A 9 -3.51 -2.67 6.18
CA THR A 9 -3.16 -2.19 7.53
C THR A 9 -2.32 -3.19 8.31
N GLY A 10 -1.67 -4.13 7.62
CA GLY A 10 -0.68 -5.00 8.24
C GLY A 10 0.54 -4.22 8.77
N THR A 11 1.42 -4.88 9.52
CA THR A 11 2.58 -4.24 10.16
C THR A 11 3.43 -3.42 9.19
N TRP A 12 3.65 -3.94 7.97
CA TRP A 12 4.44 -3.24 6.95
C TRP A 12 3.73 -1.99 6.39
N GLY A 13 2.44 -2.11 6.04
CA GLY A 13 1.64 -0.96 5.59
C GLY A 13 1.58 0.14 6.64
N ILE A 14 1.39 -0.22 7.90
CA ILE A 14 1.38 0.70 9.04
C ILE A 14 2.74 1.37 9.26
N ALA A 15 3.85 0.64 9.16
CA ALA A 15 5.19 1.21 9.31
C ALA A 15 5.47 2.26 8.22
N LEU A 16 5.12 1.95 6.96
CA LEU A 16 5.23 2.89 5.84
C LEU A 16 4.31 4.10 6.02
N GLY A 17 3.04 3.88 6.37
CA GLY A 17 2.09 4.97 6.62
C GLY A 17 2.56 5.93 7.70
N ARG A 18 3.17 5.41 8.78
CA ARG A 18 3.77 6.22 9.84
C ARG A 18 4.93 7.08 9.33
N ILE A 19 5.87 6.50 8.59
CA ILE A 19 7.03 7.26 8.05
C ILE A 19 6.56 8.35 7.09
N LEU A 20 5.65 8.02 6.19
CA LEU A 20 5.13 8.96 5.20
C LEU A 20 4.36 10.11 5.86
N ALA A 21 3.54 9.81 6.88
CA ALA A 21 2.84 10.84 7.64
C ALA A 21 3.81 11.73 8.43
N ASN A 22 4.88 11.17 9.02
CA ASN A 22 5.92 11.94 9.70
C ASN A 22 6.76 12.79 8.74
N ALA A 23 6.78 12.46 7.45
CA ALA A 23 7.40 13.24 6.37
C ALA A 23 6.42 14.25 5.73
N ASP A 24 5.35 14.61 6.43
CA ASP A 24 4.33 15.58 6.02
C ASP A 24 3.55 15.23 4.74
N HIS A 25 3.40 13.93 4.44
CA HIS A 25 2.47 13.47 3.41
C HIS A 25 1.06 13.25 3.97
N GLU A 26 0.04 13.45 3.13
CA GLU A 26 -1.34 13.09 3.45
C GLU A 26 -1.53 11.59 3.23
N VAL A 27 -1.72 10.82 4.30
CA VAL A 27 -1.83 9.35 4.23
C VAL A 27 -3.24 8.90 4.54
N THR A 28 -3.83 8.14 3.62
CA THR A 28 -5.11 7.45 3.80
C THR A 28 -4.89 5.95 3.71
N MET A 29 -5.35 5.21 4.71
CA MET A 29 -5.16 3.75 4.80
C MET A 29 -6.49 3.02 4.78
N TRP A 30 -6.53 1.90 4.09
CA TRP A 30 -7.70 1.03 3.95
C TRP A 30 -7.34 -0.42 4.29
N SER A 31 -8.29 -1.13 4.88
CA SER A 31 -8.24 -2.60 5.07
C SER A 31 -9.51 -3.25 4.51
N ALA A 32 -9.38 -4.50 4.09
CA ALA A 32 -10.52 -5.36 3.77
C ALA A 32 -11.28 -5.81 5.03
N ILE A 33 -10.72 -5.60 6.22
CA ILE A 33 -11.28 -5.97 7.52
C ILE A 33 -11.73 -4.69 8.22
N ASP A 34 -13.03 -4.48 8.27
CA ASP A 34 -13.64 -3.26 8.82
C ASP A 34 -13.26 -3.02 10.28
N GLU A 35 -13.15 -4.09 11.07
CA GLU A 35 -12.80 -4.05 12.50
C GLU A 35 -11.37 -3.49 12.71
N GLU A 36 -10.43 -3.76 11.81
CA GLU A 36 -9.09 -3.16 11.88
C GLU A 36 -9.14 -1.65 11.73
N ILE A 37 -9.97 -1.16 10.80
CA ILE A 37 -10.17 0.29 10.60
C ILE A 37 -10.81 0.93 11.83
N ASP A 38 -11.82 0.28 12.44
CA ASP A 38 -12.48 0.79 13.64
C ASP A 38 -11.50 0.90 14.83
N VAL A 39 -10.66 -0.11 15.03
CA VAL A 39 -9.63 -0.09 16.08
C VAL A 39 -8.57 0.97 15.79
N LEU A 40 -8.00 1.00 14.59
CA LEU A 40 -6.90 1.91 14.24
C LEU A 40 -7.33 3.38 14.25
N SER A 41 -8.54 3.69 13.75
CA SER A 41 -9.08 5.05 13.76
C SER A 41 -9.35 5.61 15.16
N THR A 42 -9.60 4.72 16.13
CA THR A 42 -9.88 5.08 17.52
C THR A 42 -8.61 5.15 18.36
N THR A 43 -7.78 4.12 18.29
CA THR A 43 -6.63 3.93 19.18
C THR A 43 -5.34 4.54 18.64
N TYR A 44 -5.14 4.54 17.33
CA TYR A 44 -3.87 4.86 16.67
C TYR A 44 -2.72 3.96 17.14
N ILE A 45 -3.04 2.72 17.49
CA ILE A 45 -2.11 1.68 17.93
C ILE A 45 -2.40 0.42 17.13
N HIS A 46 -1.36 -0.14 16.50
CA HIS A 46 -1.47 -1.43 15.82
C HIS A 46 -1.13 -2.57 16.79
N PRO A 47 -1.95 -3.63 16.90
CA PRO A 47 -1.77 -4.66 17.93
C PRO A 47 -0.43 -5.40 17.86
N ASN A 48 0.11 -5.58 16.65
CA ASN A 48 1.37 -6.29 16.41
C ASN A 48 2.60 -5.36 16.32
N LEU A 49 2.47 -4.05 16.59
CA LEU A 49 3.57 -3.08 16.64
C LEU A 49 3.58 -2.42 18.01
N SER A 50 3.96 -3.20 19.03
CA SER A 50 4.00 -2.73 20.42
C SER A 50 4.99 -1.56 20.59
N GLY A 51 4.57 -0.55 21.34
CA GLY A 51 5.38 0.66 21.59
C GLY A 51 5.34 1.71 20.49
N VAL A 52 4.71 1.44 19.35
CA VAL A 52 4.57 2.38 18.24
C VAL A 52 3.20 3.06 18.28
N ARG A 53 3.19 4.38 18.42
CA ARG A 53 1.96 5.18 18.28
C ARG A 53 1.93 5.84 16.90
N LEU A 54 0.79 5.73 16.22
CA LEU A 54 0.62 6.29 14.89
C LEU A 54 0.30 7.79 14.93
N PRO A 55 0.78 8.57 13.97
CA PRO A 55 0.42 9.98 13.80
C PRO A 55 -1.09 10.16 13.61
N ARG A 56 -1.67 11.13 14.32
CA ARG A 56 -3.11 11.43 14.27
C ARG A 56 -3.60 11.95 12.93
N GLN A 57 -2.71 12.43 12.07
CA GLN A 57 -3.00 12.87 10.70
C GLN A 57 -3.24 11.74 9.72
N ILE A 58 -2.91 10.47 10.08
CA ILE A 58 -3.26 9.33 9.24
C ILE A 58 -4.78 9.15 9.25
N LYS A 59 -5.38 9.13 8.06
CA LYS A 59 -6.78 8.83 7.88
C LYS A 59 -6.97 7.33 7.65
N PHE A 60 -7.81 6.72 8.45
CA PHE A 60 -8.26 5.32 8.24
C PHE A 60 -9.65 5.33 7.64
N THR A 61 -9.88 4.54 6.57
CA THR A 61 -11.16 4.53 5.84
C THR A 61 -11.56 3.12 5.42
N LYS A 62 -12.88 2.88 5.37
CA LYS A 62 -13.50 1.70 4.76
C LYS A 62 -13.86 1.95 3.29
N SER A 63 -13.75 3.18 2.83
CA SER A 63 -14.13 3.59 1.48
C SER A 63 -13.01 3.34 0.48
N LYS A 64 -13.27 2.51 -0.53
CA LYS A 64 -12.37 2.26 -1.66
C LYS A 64 -12.11 3.54 -2.46
N THR A 65 -13.15 4.35 -2.66
CA THR A 65 -13.02 5.63 -3.35
C THR A 65 -12.05 6.57 -2.63
N GLU A 66 -12.15 6.68 -1.29
CA GLU A 66 -11.28 7.59 -0.54
C GLU A 66 -9.82 7.18 -0.55
N VAL A 67 -9.53 5.88 -0.52
CA VAL A 67 -8.15 5.39 -0.52
C VAL A 67 -7.51 5.39 -1.90
N CYS A 68 -8.30 5.28 -2.98
CA CYS A 68 -7.78 5.21 -4.35
C CYS A 68 -7.89 6.55 -5.09
N ALA A 69 -9.06 7.21 -5.04
CA ALA A 69 -9.30 8.41 -5.82
C ALA A 69 -8.50 9.62 -5.32
N ASN A 70 -7.98 10.40 -6.26
CA ASN A 70 -7.21 11.63 -6.00
C ASN A 70 -5.93 11.42 -5.15
N GLN A 71 -5.35 10.24 -5.18
CA GLN A 71 -4.05 9.97 -4.59
C GLN A 71 -2.96 10.12 -5.66
N ASP A 72 -1.83 10.75 -5.34
CA ASP A 72 -0.67 10.83 -6.22
C ASP A 72 0.01 9.46 -6.32
N VAL A 73 0.00 8.71 -5.21
CA VAL A 73 0.60 7.38 -5.10
C VAL A 73 -0.36 6.43 -4.40
N LEU A 74 -0.51 5.23 -4.91
CA LEU A 74 -1.25 4.15 -4.27
C LEU A 74 -0.33 2.97 -3.96
N ILE A 75 -0.21 2.62 -2.68
CA ILE A 75 0.67 1.55 -2.19
C ILE A 75 -0.13 0.28 -1.93
N PHE A 76 0.26 -0.82 -2.56
CA PHE A 76 -0.25 -2.16 -2.28
C PHE A 76 0.59 -2.80 -1.17
N ALA A 77 0.03 -2.90 0.03
CA ALA A 77 0.66 -3.44 1.23
C ALA A 77 -0.15 -4.60 1.85
N VAL A 78 -0.88 -5.33 1.03
CA VAL A 78 -1.59 -6.54 1.43
C VAL A 78 -0.70 -7.77 1.28
N PRO A 79 -0.98 -8.90 1.97
CA PRO A 79 -0.25 -10.15 1.74
C PRO A 79 -0.33 -10.60 0.27
N SER A 80 0.75 -11.21 -0.24
CA SER A 80 0.89 -11.59 -1.65
C SER A 80 -0.27 -12.39 -2.22
N VAL A 81 -0.86 -13.27 -1.43
CA VAL A 81 -2.03 -14.09 -1.81
C VAL A 81 -3.29 -13.26 -2.11
N TYR A 82 -3.35 -12.01 -1.68
CA TYR A 82 -4.48 -11.10 -1.90
C TYR A 82 -4.20 -10.00 -2.93
N ILE A 83 -3.00 -9.93 -3.51
CA ILE A 83 -2.63 -8.87 -4.45
C ILE A 83 -3.58 -8.82 -5.65
N ARG A 84 -3.79 -9.95 -6.33
CA ARG A 84 -4.66 -10.02 -7.52
C ARG A 84 -6.10 -9.62 -7.20
N SER A 85 -6.67 -10.20 -6.16
CA SER A 85 -8.05 -9.89 -5.77
C SER A 85 -8.22 -8.43 -5.31
N THR A 86 -7.20 -7.86 -4.67
CA THR A 86 -7.20 -6.45 -4.28
C THR A 86 -7.09 -5.54 -5.50
N ALA A 87 -6.22 -5.85 -6.46
CA ALA A 87 -6.09 -5.09 -7.71
C ALA A 87 -7.41 -5.10 -8.49
N ASN A 88 -8.03 -6.26 -8.64
CA ASN A 88 -9.35 -6.40 -9.26
C ASN A 88 -10.41 -5.55 -8.55
N MET A 89 -10.49 -5.65 -7.23
CA MET A 89 -11.47 -4.93 -6.39
C MET A 89 -11.31 -3.41 -6.47
N MET A 90 -10.09 -2.91 -6.67
CA MET A 90 -9.76 -1.49 -6.68
C MET A 90 -9.71 -0.87 -8.07
N SER A 91 -9.75 -1.67 -9.14
CA SER A 91 -9.58 -1.22 -10.52
C SER A 91 -10.50 -0.05 -10.89
N ASP A 92 -11.80 -0.12 -10.56
CA ASP A 92 -12.77 0.94 -10.87
C ASP A 92 -12.51 2.27 -10.15
N TYR A 93 -11.63 2.29 -9.14
CA TYR A 93 -11.31 3.48 -8.32
C TYR A 93 -9.93 4.06 -8.60
N ILE A 94 -9.10 3.35 -9.36
CA ILE A 94 -7.73 3.73 -9.71
C ILE A 94 -7.77 4.62 -10.97
N HIS A 95 -6.96 5.68 -11.00
CA HIS A 95 -6.81 6.53 -12.17
C HIS A 95 -5.67 6.04 -13.09
N ASP A 96 -5.82 6.25 -14.39
CA ASP A 96 -4.89 5.73 -15.41
C ASP A 96 -3.46 6.29 -15.32
N ASP A 97 -3.27 7.48 -14.75
CA ASP A 97 -1.93 8.10 -14.57
C ASP A 97 -1.37 7.90 -13.15
N GLN A 98 -2.04 7.13 -12.29
CA GLN A 98 -1.64 6.96 -10.90
C GLN A 98 -0.36 6.14 -10.77
N ILE A 99 0.53 6.55 -9.87
CA ILE A 99 1.71 5.76 -9.53
C ILE A 99 1.30 4.68 -8.54
N ILE A 100 1.46 3.43 -8.93
CA ILE A 100 1.21 2.26 -8.09
C ILE A 100 2.54 1.79 -7.52
N VAL A 101 2.61 1.57 -6.22
CA VAL A 101 3.79 1.02 -5.55
C VAL A 101 3.45 -0.32 -4.92
N ASP A 102 4.12 -1.36 -5.37
CA ASP A 102 4.04 -2.69 -4.76
C ASP A 102 5.12 -2.84 -3.70
N VAL A 103 4.71 -3.15 -2.49
CA VAL A 103 5.63 -3.42 -1.37
C VAL A 103 5.51 -4.86 -0.87
N SER A 104 4.73 -5.67 -1.54
CA SER A 104 4.51 -7.07 -1.20
C SER A 104 5.65 -7.95 -1.72
N LYS A 105 5.95 -9.00 -0.98
CA LYS A 105 7.02 -9.93 -1.34
C LYS A 105 6.41 -11.25 -1.76
N GLY A 106 6.85 -11.80 -2.90
CA GLY A 106 6.41 -13.10 -3.36
C GLY A 106 6.31 -13.25 -4.87
N ILE A 107 5.90 -14.43 -5.27
CA ILE A 107 5.62 -14.85 -6.65
C ILE A 107 4.27 -15.57 -6.63
N GLU A 108 3.40 -15.28 -7.58
CA GLU A 108 2.11 -15.95 -7.70
C GLU A 108 2.31 -17.38 -8.18
N THR A 109 1.67 -18.35 -7.51
CA THR A 109 1.95 -19.78 -7.72
C THR A 109 1.61 -20.26 -9.14
N ASP A 110 0.48 -19.82 -9.69
CA ASP A 110 -0.04 -20.36 -10.95
C ASP A 110 0.60 -19.70 -12.18
N THR A 111 0.94 -18.43 -12.10
CA THR A 111 1.46 -17.63 -13.21
C THR A 111 2.97 -17.44 -13.15
N LEU A 112 3.58 -17.62 -11.97
CA LEU A 112 4.98 -17.30 -11.66
C LEU A 112 5.32 -15.81 -11.82
N LEU A 113 4.32 -14.93 -11.85
CA LEU A 113 4.50 -13.49 -11.90
C LEU A 113 4.93 -12.93 -10.54
N THR A 114 5.78 -11.94 -10.55
CA THR A 114 6.05 -11.10 -9.37
C THR A 114 4.81 -10.29 -8.99
N MET A 115 4.72 -9.80 -7.76
CA MET A 115 3.52 -9.08 -7.30
C MET A 115 3.26 -7.81 -8.11
N SER A 116 4.29 -7.08 -8.52
CA SER A 116 4.15 -5.92 -9.41
C SER A 116 3.64 -6.28 -10.81
N GLU A 117 4.05 -7.44 -11.34
CA GLU A 117 3.51 -7.96 -12.60
C GLU A 117 2.06 -8.41 -12.44
N VAL A 118 1.70 -9.04 -11.32
CA VAL A 118 0.30 -9.42 -11.00
C VAL A 118 -0.61 -8.19 -10.95
N ILE A 119 -0.16 -7.10 -10.31
CA ILE A 119 -0.92 -5.84 -10.25
C ILE A 119 -1.13 -5.31 -11.68
N ARG A 120 -0.08 -5.25 -12.48
CA ARG A 120 -0.14 -4.77 -13.87
C ARG A 120 -1.07 -5.64 -14.71
N ASP A 121 -0.89 -6.94 -14.67
CA ASP A 121 -1.72 -7.92 -15.39
C ASP A 121 -3.20 -7.77 -15.06
N GLU A 122 -3.54 -7.59 -13.78
CA GLU A 122 -4.92 -7.46 -13.35
C GLU A 122 -5.53 -6.10 -13.73
N LEU A 123 -4.80 -4.99 -13.52
CA LEU A 123 -5.31 -3.66 -13.81
C LEU A 123 -5.39 -3.36 -15.32
N GLN A 124 -4.55 -3.96 -16.14
CA GLN A 124 -4.55 -3.76 -17.60
C GLN A 124 -5.48 -4.72 -18.36
N LYS A 125 -6.25 -5.54 -17.65
CA LYS A 125 -7.26 -6.38 -18.28
C LYS A 125 -8.22 -5.54 -19.13
N ASP A 126 -8.65 -6.12 -20.23
CA ASP A 126 -9.63 -5.52 -21.15
C ASP A 126 -9.23 -4.14 -21.69
N GLY A 127 -7.95 -3.82 -21.66
CA GLY A 127 -7.42 -2.56 -22.18
C GLY A 127 -7.57 -1.36 -21.22
N ALA A 128 -7.94 -1.58 -19.96
CA ALA A 128 -7.96 -0.55 -18.94
C ALA A 128 -6.54 -0.18 -18.47
N HIS A 129 -6.39 0.94 -17.80
CA HIS A 129 -5.18 1.38 -17.07
C HIS A 129 -3.86 1.22 -17.85
N GLN A 130 -3.86 1.52 -19.15
CA GLN A 130 -2.70 1.30 -20.02
C GLN A 130 -1.49 2.19 -19.67
N ASN A 131 -1.70 3.31 -18.99
CA ASN A 131 -0.66 4.28 -18.66
C ASN A 131 -0.21 4.23 -17.19
N ILE A 132 -0.71 3.30 -16.39
CA ILE A 132 -0.27 3.17 -14.98
C ILE A 132 1.22 2.85 -14.91
N LYS A 133 1.87 3.44 -13.92
CA LYS A 133 3.27 3.14 -13.58
C LYS A 133 3.30 2.25 -12.33
N VAL A 134 3.81 1.04 -12.49
CA VAL A 134 3.93 0.10 -11.36
C VAL A 134 5.39 0.04 -10.93
N VAL A 135 5.64 0.45 -9.69
CA VAL A 135 6.94 0.49 -9.04
C VAL A 135 7.04 -0.66 -8.04
N ALA A 136 8.08 -1.46 -8.11
CA ALA A 136 8.41 -2.43 -7.07
C ALA A 136 9.31 -1.77 -6.02
N LEU A 137 8.90 -1.82 -4.75
CA LEU A 137 9.67 -1.33 -3.62
C LEU A 137 10.02 -2.51 -2.70
N SER A 138 11.29 -2.87 -2.61
CA SER A 138 11.72 -4.04 -1.83
C SER A 138 13.09 -3.83 -1.20
N GLY A 139 13.47 -4.73 -0.28
CA GLY A 139 14.75 -4.69 0.40
C GLY A 139 14.79 -5.62 1.62
N PRO A 140 15.91 -5.67 2.35
CA PRO A 140 16.01 -6.36 3.62
C PRO A 140 15.32 -5.52 4.72
N THR A 141 13.99 -5.56 4.74
CA THR A 141 13.16 -4.70 5.59
C THR A 141 12.35 -5.51 6.58
N HIS A 142 12.33 -5.08 7.84
CA HIS A 142 11.45 -5.57 8.89
C HIS A 142 10.53 -4.44 9.37
N ALA A 143 9.25 -4.71 9.42
CA ALA A 143 8.24 -3.70 9.76
C ALA A 143 8.48 -3.09 11.15
N GLU A 144 8.88 -3.91 12.12
CA GLU A 144 9.16 -3.52 13.50
C GLU A 144 10.33 -2.54 13.58
N GLU A 145 11.41 -2.80 12.85
CA GLU A 145 12.59 -1.93 12.80
C GLU A 145 12.27 -0.59 12.13
N VAL A 146 11.58 -0.65 11.01
CA VAL A 146 11.14 0.55 10.27
C VAL A 146 10.16 1.40 11.10
N ALA A 147 9.26 0.76 11.83
CA ALA A 147 8.33 1.45 12.72
C ALA A 147 9.02 2.13 13.92
N LEU A 148 10.25 1.75 14.26
CA LEU A 148 11.10 2.36 15.28
C LEU A 148 12.16 3.30 14.71
N ASP A 149 12.01 3.73 13.46
CA ASP A 149 12.91 4.64 12.75
C ASP A 149 14.35 4.12 12.60
N MET A 150 14.54 2.79 12.61
CA MET A 150 15.85 2.19 12.38
C MET A 150 16.27 2.33 10.91
N PRO A 151 17.54 2.64 10.62
CA PRO A 151 18.04 2.75 9.26
C PRO A 151 17.78 1.47 8.46
N THR A 152 17.17 1.61 7.30
CA THR A 152 16.76 0.48 6.46
C THR A 152 17.11 0.74 5.01
N LEU A 153 17.67 -0.27 4.34
CA LEU A 153 17.97 -0.21 2.92
C LEU A 153 16.72 -0.63 2.11
N ILE A 154 16.34 0.21 1.17
CA ILE A 154 15.22 -0.04 0.25
C ILE A 154 15.68 0.21 -1.18
N VAL A 155 15.20 -0.62 -2.11
CA VAL A 155 15.38 -0.46 -3.56
C VAL A 155 14.02 -0.20 -4.17
N SER A 156 13.96 0.84 -5.00
CA SER A 156 12.81 1.18 -5.84
C SER A 156 13.16 0.89 -7.30
N ALA A 157 12.32 0.15 -8.01
CA ALA A 157 12.51 -0.21 -9.40
C ALA A 157 11.22 -0.05 -10.20
N CYS A 158 11.34 0.54 -11.40
CA CYS A 158 10.25 0.71 -12.35
C CYS A 158 10.79 0.48 -13.77
N THR A 159 9.96 -0.06 -14.67
CA THR A 159 10.29 -0.20 -16.09
C THR A 159 9.97 1.06 -16.88
N ASP A 160 9.15 1.94 -16.34
CA ASP A 160 8.69 3.18 -16.97
C ASP A 160 9.48 4.37 -16.39
N LEU A 161 10.33 4.98 -17.20
CA LEU A 161 11.12 6.16 -16.86
C LEU A 161 10.43 7.45 -17.32
#